data_509dcfe81d3f9f343bbdee7647cd7b79
#
_entry.id   509dcfe81d3f9f343bbdee7647cd7b79
#
_cell.length_a   1.000
_cell.length_b   1.000
_cell.length_c   1.000
_cell.angle_alpha   90.00
_cell.angle_beta   90.00
_cell.angle_gamma   90.00
#
_symmetry.space_group_name_H-M   'P 1'
#
loop_
_entity.id
_entity.type
_entity.pdbx_description
1 polymer ?
#
loop_
_entity_poly.entity_id
_entity_poly.type
_entity_poly.pdbx_seq_one_letter_code
_entity_poly.pdbx_strand_id
1 'polypeptide(L)'
;MGTIMFQWKDFKTVGDELMANSQGAYIRCATSRYYYSIFGSTREYLIDIMNKHQFCNGKDIHKRVSDELIKSNDPNEVNLAECLKFLREVRNRADYDRLNECNTFFKNNSDKIVDTTNDAFDSLNVLMNNPPYNF
;
A
#
# COMPACT_ATOMS: atom_id res chain seq x y z
N MET A 1 -21.58 21.49 9.90
CA MET A 1 -21.01 20.14 9.77
C MET A 1 -19.93 20.13 8.71
N GLY A 2 -18.77 19.63 9.06
CA GLY A 2 -17.67 19.51 8.12
C GLY A 2 -17.93 18.45 7.06
N THR A 3 -17.42 18.68 5.86
CA THR A 3 -17.40 17.66 4.80
C THR A 3 -16.44 16.55 5.22
N ILE A 4 -16.89 15.29 5.11
CA ILE A 4 -16.00 14.14 5.33
C ILE A 4 -15.09 14.06 4.12
N MET A 5 -13.81 14.36 4.32
CA MET A 5 -12.82 14.27 3.25
C MET A 5 -12.25 12.86 3.17
N PHE A 6 -12.14 12.36 1.94
CA PHE A 6 -11.51 11.08 1.67
C PHE A 6 -10.03 11.13 2.05
N GLN A 7 -9.56 10.07 2.71
CA GLN A 7 -8.15 9.81 2.95
C GLN A 7 -7.80 8.42 2.44
N TRP A 8 -6.61 8.26 1.90
CA TRP A 8 -6.19 6.97 1.34
C TRP A 8 -6.25 5.84 2.38
N LYS A 9 -5.96 6.14 3.65
CA LYS A 9 -6.06 5.14 4.73
C LYS A 9 -7.48 4.60 4.92
N ASP A 10 -8.51 5.31 4.44
CA ASP A 10 -9.89 4.84 4.52
C ASP A 10 -10.10 3.56 3.71
N PHE A 11 -9.32 3.36 2.64
CA PHE A 11 -9.35 2.12 1.88
C PHE A 11 -8.87 0.91 2.70
N LYS A 12 -8.01 1.12 3.71
CA LYS A 12 -7.62 0.03 4.60
C LYS A 12 -8.80 -0.47 5.42
N THR A 13 -9.62 0.44 5.92
CA THR A 13 -10.85 0.08 6.65
C THR A 13 -11.79 -0.73 5.76
N VAL A 14 -11.99 -0.29 4.51
CA VAL A 14 -12.80 -1.04 3.53
C VAL A 14 -12.17 -2.41 3.26
N GLY A 15 -10.86 -2.48 3.11
CA GLY A 15 -10.15 -3.74 2.94
C GLY A 15 -10.37 -4.69 4.10
N ASP A 16 -10.30 -4.20 5.34
CA ASP A 16 -10.55 -5.02 6.53
C ASP A 16 -11.97 -5.57 6.56
N GLU A 17 -12.95 -4.76 6.21
CA GLU A 17 -14.35 -5.20 6.11
C GLU A 17 -14.54 -6.27 5.04
N LEU A 18 -13.95 -6.08 3.87
CA LEU A 18 -14.02 -7.06 2.78
C LEU A 18 -13.28 -8.35 3.14
N MET A 19 -12.12 -8.24 3.78
CA MET A 19 -11.32 -9.42 4.15
C MET A 19 -12.02 -10.29 5.20
N ALA A 20 -12.86 -9.71 6.05
CA ALA A 20 -13.66 -10.45 7.02
C ALA A 20 -14.61 -11.42 6.34
N ASN A 21 -14.98 -11.18 5.07
CA ASN A 21 -15.72 -12.14 4.26
C ASN A 21 -14.73 -12.99 3.46
N SER A 22 -14.61 -14.26 3.80
CA SER A 22 -13.59 -15.15 3.25
C SER A 22 -13.83 -15.63 1.82
N GLN A 23 -14.83 -15.09 1.11
CA GLN A 23 -15.09 -15.46 -0.28
C GLN A 23 -14.08 -14.81 -1.22
N GLY A 24 -13.72 -15.54 -2.28
CA GLY A 24 -12.65 -15.14 -3.20
C GLY A 24 -12.78 -13.73 -3.79
N ALA A 25 -13.98 -13.33 -4.21
CA ALA A 25 -14.21 -12.01 -4.76
C ALA A 25 -13.93 -10.91 -3.73
N TYR A 26 -14.31 -11.12 -2.48
CA TYR A 26 -14.07 -10.17 -1.40
C TYR A 26 -12.59 -10.06 -1.06
N ILE A 27 -11.88 -11.18 -1.05
CA ILE A 27 -10.43 -11.20 -0.78
C ILE A 27 -9.69 -10.44 -1.88
N ARG A 28 -10.08 -10.63 -3.15
CA ARG A 28 -9.48 -9.92 -4.27
C ARG A 28 -9.73 -8.41 -4.18
N CYS A 29 -10.95 -7.99 -3.86
CA CYS A 29 -11.27 -6.59 -3.66
C CYS A 29 -10.52 -6.00 -2.47
N ALA A 30 -10.45 -6.73 -1.36
CA ALA A 30 -9.69 -6.31 -0.18
C ALA A 30 -8.22 -6.05 -0.53
N THR A 31 -7.61 -6.96 -1.27
CA THR A 31 -6.20 -6.84 -1.69
C THR A 31 -5.95 -5.55 -2.46
N SER A 32 -6.84 -5.23 -3.41
CA SER A 32 -6.74 -3.99 -4.17
C SER A 32 -6.88 -2.75 -3.27
N ARG A 33 -7.82 -2.77 -2.34
CA ARG A 33 -8.01 -1.66 -1.39
C ARG A 33 -6.81 -1.48 -0.47
N TYR A 34 -6.22 -2.55 0.01
CA TYR A 34 -5.01 -2.49 0.82
C TYR A 34 -3.86 -1.84 0.07
N TYR A 35 -3.62 -2.28 -1.16
CA TYR A 35 -2.54 -1.70 -1.95
C TYR A 35 -2.73 -0.19 -2.13
N TYR A 36 -3.91 0.24 -2.57
CA TYR A 36 -4.14 1.67 -2.81
C TYR A 36 -4.13 2.49 -1.52
N SER A 37 -4.53 1.91 -0.39
CA SER A 37 -4.46 2.62 0.90
C SER A 37 -3.04 2.99 1.25
N ILE A 38 -2.12 2.05 1.15
CA ILE A 38 -0.72 2.29 1.53
C ILE A 38 0.02 3.05 0.43
N PHE A 39 -0.24 2.76 -0.84
CA PHE A 39 0.40 3.49 -1.94
C PHE A 39 0.03 4.97 -1.91
N GLY A 40 -1.27 5.29 -1.81
CA GLY A 40 -1.72 6.67 -1.76
C GLY A 40 -1.19 7.42 -0.55
N SER A 41 -1.21 6.79 0.62
CA SER A 41 -0.67 7.39 1.85
C SER A 41 0.84 7.62 1.76
N THR A 42 1.57 6.69 1.16
CA THR A 42 3.03 6.81 0.96
C THR A 42 3.36 7.94 -0.01
N ARG A 43 2.61 8.05 -1.11
CA ARG A 43 2.81 9.13 -2.06
C ARG A 43 2.56 10.49 -1.41
N GLU A 44 1.52 10.62 -0.60
CA GLU A 44 1.27 11.86 0.14
C GLU A 44 2.39 12.17 1.13
N TYR A 45 2.94 11.17 1.80
CA TYR A 45 4.11 11.34 2.66
C TYR A 45 5.29 11.94 1.87
N LEU A 46 5.60 11.39 0.70
CA LEU A 46 6.69 11.90 -0.13
C LEU A 46 6.44 13.34 -0.57
N ILE A 47 5.21 13.69 -0.94
CA ILE A 47 4.86 15.01 -1.42
C ILE A 47 4.81 16.03 -0.27
N ASP A 48 4.05 15.73 0.78
CA ASP A 48 3.67 16.71 1.79
C ASP A 48 4.70 16.81 2.92
N ILE A 49 5.35 15.71 3.29
CA ILE A 49 6.30 15.69 4.39
C ILE A 49 7.73 15.82 3.89
N MET A 50 8.08 15.08 2.83
CA MET A 50 9.43 15.09 2.27
C MET A 50 9.62 16.13 1.16
N ASN A 51 8.57 16.88 0.81
CA ASN A 51 8.57 17.94 -0.21
C ASN A 51 9.01 17.48 -1.61
N LYS A 52 8.70 16.21 -1.94
CA LYS A 52 9.09 15.63 -3.23
C LYS A 52 7.90 15.74 -4.22
N HIS A 53 7.68 16.94 -4.72
CA HIS A 53 6.52 17.26 -5.56
C HIS A 53 6.51 16.57 -6.92
N GLN A 54 7.64 15.97 -7.35
CA GLN A 54 7.71 15.18 -8.57
C GLN A 54 6.81 13.93 -8.53
N PHE A 55 6.32 13.55 -7.36
CA PHE A 55 5.41 12.40 -7.20
C PHE A 55 3.92 12.78 -7.28
N CYS A 56 3.59 14.04 -7.56
CA CYS A 56 2.20 14.44 -7.72
C CYS A 56 1.53 13.77 -8.92
N ASN A 57 2.28 13.54 -10.00
CA ASN A 57 1.77 12.87 -11.20
C ASN A 57 2.93 12.34 -12.04
N GLY A 58 2.61 11.73 -13.18
CA GLY A 58 3.60 11.22 -14.12
C GLY A 58 3.43 9.75 -14.41
N LYS A 59 4.10 9.29 -15.47
CA LYS A 59 4.09 7.88 -15.84
C LYS A 59 4.85 7.05 -14.81
N ASP A 60 4.47 5.78 -14.69
CA ASP A 60 5.14 4.80 -13.83
C ASP A 60 5.25 5.27 -12.37
N ILE A 61 4.22 5.97 -11.88
CA ILE A 61 4.23 6.55 -10.53
C ILE A 61 4.44 5.48 -9.46
N HIS A 62 3.86 4.28 -9.64
CA HIS A 62 4.03 3.18 -8.70
C HIS A 62 5.50 2.74 -8.58
N LYS A 63 6.14 2.56 -9.73
CA LYS A 63 7.56 2.20 -9.77
C LYS A 63 8.44 3.31 -9.22
N ARG A 64 8.15 4.55 -9.59
CA ARG A 64 8.95 5.71 -9.15
C ARG A 64 8.91 5.90 -7.64
N VAL A 65 7.75 5.72 -7.02
CA VAL A 65 7.59 5.78 -5.56
C VAL A 65 8.43 4.69 -4.90
N SER A 66 8.31 3.45 -5.36
CA SER A 66 9.09 2.33 -4.80
C SER A 66 10.59 2.54 -4.97
N ASP A 67 11.03 3.00 -6.16
CA ASP A 67 12.45 3.24 -6.44
C ASP A 67 13.01 4.36 -5.54
N GLU A 68 12.22 5.40 -5.28
CA GLU A 68 12.65 6.48 -4.38
C GLU A 68 12.88 5.98 -2.96
N LEU A 69 11.97 5.15 -2.46
CA LEU A 69 12.09 4.58 -1.12
C LEU A 69 13.24 3.59 -0.99
N ILE A 70 13.45 2.75 -2.03
CA ILE A 70 14.47 1.69 -1.97
C ILE A 70 15.90 2.23 -1.98
N LYS A 71 16.14 3.38 -2.59
CA LYS A 71 17.48 4.01 -2.56
C LYS A 71 17.76 4.79 -1.29
N SER A 72 16.79 4.93 -0.40
CA SER A 72 16.99 5.56 0.89
C SER A 72 17.88 4.71 1.80
N ASN A 73 18.57 5.36 2.72
CA ASN A 73 19.32 4.67 3.77
C ASN A 73 18.47 4.45 5.03
N ASP A 74 17.23 4.93 5.04
CA ASP A 74 16.35 4.77 6.18
C ASP A 74 15.68 3.38 6.14
N PRO A 75 15.82 2.56 7.21
CA PRO A 75 15.25 1.21 7.21
C PRO A 75 13.74 1.17 7.07
N ASN A 76 13.02 2.19 7.56
CA ASN A 76 11.57 2.24 7.43
C ASN A 76 11.14 2.56 5.99
N GLU A 77 11.87 3.44 5.29
CA GLU A 77 11.60 3.69 3.88
C GLU A 77 11.88 2.46 3.02
N VAL A 78 12.97 1.75 3.29
CA VAL A 78 13.30 0.52 2.56
C VAL A 78 12.26 -0.57 2.83
N ASN A 79 11.85 -0.75 4.09
CA ASN A 79 10.80 -1.73 4.42
C ASN A 79 9.48 -1.38 3.75
N LEU A 80 9.12 -0.11 3.73
CA LEU A 80 7.91 0.36 3.05
C LEU A 80 7.96 0.05 1.55
N ALA A 81 9.12 0.24 0.90
CA ALA A 81 9.31 -0.11 -0.50
C ALA A 81 9.08 -1.60 -0.77
N GLU A 82 9.61 -2.45 0.10
CA GLU A 82 9.43 -3.91 -0.02
C GLU A 82 7.98 -4.33 0.16
N CYS A 83 7.29 -3.74 1.14
CA CYS A 83 5.86 -3.98 1.35
C CYS A 83 5.03 -3.56 0.14
N LEU A 84 5.32 -2.38 -0.42
CA LEU A 84 4.63 -1.88 -1.62
C LEU A 84 4.84 -2.79 -2.82
N LYS A 85 6.05 -3.29 -2.99
CA LYS A 85 6.38 -4.21 -4.09
C LYS A 85 5.55 -5.49 -3.99
N PHE A 86 5.52 -6.11 -2.82
CA PHE A 86 4.73 -7.31 -2.58
C PHE A 86 3.24 -7.05 -2.82
N LEU A 87 2.69 -5.98 -2.23
CA LEU A 87 1.26 -5.67 -2.34
C LEU A 87 0.87 -5.33 -3.78
N ARG A 88 1.75 -4.68 -4.54
CA ARG A 88 1.49 -4.39 -5.95
C ARG A 88 1.41 -5.67 -6.78
N GLU A 89 2.33 -6.61 -6.55
CA GLU A 89 2.31 -7.91 -7.23
C GLU A 89 1.01 -8.67 -6.92
N VAL A 90 0.61 -8.69 -5.65
CA VAL A 90 -0.61 -9.37 -5.23
C VAL A 90 -1.84 -8.67 -5.80
N ARG A 91 -1.86 -7.35 -5.82
CA ARG A 91 -2.96 -6.56 -6.41
C ARG A 91 -3.09 -6.85 -7.90
N ASN A 92 -1.99 -6.93 -8.62
CA ASN A 92 -2.02 -7.27 -10.04
C ASN A 92 -2.62 -8.66 -10.26
N ARG A 93 -2.28 -9.64 -9.43
CA ARG A 93 -2.87 -10.97 -9.49
C ARG A 93 -4.36 -10.93 -9.15
N ALA A 94 -4.76 -10.12 -8.15
CA ALA A 94 -6.16 -9.98 -7.76
C ALA A 94 -7.03 -9.42 -8.88
N ASP A 95 -6.48 -8.49 -9.67
CA ASP A 95 -7.24 -7.79 -10.71
C ASP A 95 -7.24 -8.54 -12.06
N TYR A 96 -6.18 -9.28 -12.38
CA TYR A 96 -5.97 -9.78 -13.73
C TYR A 96 -5.82 -11.29 -13.87
N ASP A 97 -5.45 -12.03 -12.83
CA ASP A 97 -5.29 -13.46 -12.94
C ASP A 97 -6.61 -14.21 -13.02
N ARG A 98 -6.60 -15.35 -13.72
CA ARG A 98 -7.76 -16.19 -13.85
C ARG A 98 -8.17 -16.75 -12.49
N LEU A 99 -9.50 -16.87 -12.28
CA LEU A 99 -10.07 -17.31 -11.01
C LEU A 99 -9.48 -18.62 -10.51
N ASN A 100 -9.33 -19.61 -11.40
CA ASN A 100 -8.89 -20.95 -11.00
C ASN A 100 -7.41 -21.02 -10.63
N GLU A 101 -6.60 -20.10 -11.13
CA GLU A 101 -5.15 -20.10 -10.87
C GLU A 101 -4.81 -19.44 -9.54
N CYS A 102 -5.69 -18.57 -9.05
CA CYS A 102 -5.38 -17.71 -7.90
C CYS A 102 -6.15 -18.01 -6.63
N ASN A 103 -7.20 -18.85 -6.69
CA ASN A 103 -7.99 -19.14 -5.49
C ASN A 103 -7.17 -19.72 -4.36
N THR A 104 -6.29 -20.68 -4.66
CA THR A 104 -5.39 -21.29 -3.68
C THR A 104 -4.38 -20.26 -3.15
N PHE A 105 -3.83 -19.44 -4.05
CA PHE A 105 -2.88 -18.39 -3.65
C PHE A 105 -3.52 -17.43 -2.65
N PHE A 106 -4.70 -16.89 -2.93
CA PHE A 106 -5.36 -15.93 -2.04
C PHE A 106 -5.81 -16.58 -0.74
N LYS A 107 -6.29 -17.82 -0.79
CA LYS A 107 -6.63 -18.57 0.41
C LYS A 107 -5.44 -18.75 1.33
N ASN A 108 -4.26 -19.07 0.78
CA ASN A 108 -3.06 -19.34 1.56
C ASN A 108 -2.30 -18.08 1.97
N ASN A 109 -2.52 -16.94 1.31
CA ASN A 109 -1.76 -15.72 1.51
C ASN A 109 -2.56 -14.56 2.09
N SER A 110 -3.84 -14.76 2.43
CA SER A 110 -4.67 -13.68 2.96
C SER A 110 -4.07 -13.06 4.23
N ASP A 111 -3.56 -13.89 5.15
CA ASP A 111 -2.92 -13.40 6.37
C ASP A 111 -1.65 -12.60 6.06
N LYS A 112 -0.84 -13.07 5.13
CA LYS A 112 0.37 -12.36 4.70
C LYS A 112 0.03 -11.00 4.08
N ILE A 113 -1.05 -10.93 3.30
CA ILE A 113 -1.51 -9.68 2.70
C ILE A 113 -1.90 -8.67 3.81
N VAL A 114 -2.68 -9.09 4.79
CA VAL A 114 -3.08 -8.26 5.92
C VAL A 114 -1.84 -7.83 6.73
N ASP A 115 -0.98 -8.77 7.08
CA ASP A 115 0.20 -8.51 7.90
C ASP A 115 1.18 -7.57 7.19
N THR A 116 1.38 -7.73 5.89
CA THR A 116 2.24 -6.84 5.10
C THR A 116 1.65 -5.42 5.05
N THR A 117 0.34 -5.30 4.91
CA THR A 117 -0.33 -3.99 4.92
C THR A 117 -0.14 -3.30 6.27
N ASN A 118 -0.34 -4.02 7.37
CA ASN A 118 -0.13 -3.48 8.72
C ASN A 118 1.33 -3.08 8.94
N ASP A 119 2.27 -3.91 8.53
CA ASP A 119 3.71 -3.62 8.62
C ASP A 119 4.07 -2.35 7.83
N ALA A 120 3.53 -2.19 6.64
CA ALA A 120 3.73 -1.00 5.82
C ALA A 120 3.22 0.27 6.53
N PHE A 121 2.03 0.22 7.13
CA PHE A 121 1.49 1.35 7.88
C PHE A 121 2.31 1.65 9.13
N ASP A 122 2.83 0.63 9.80
CA ASP A 122 3.71 0.84 10.96
C ASP A 122 4.98 1.60 10.55
N SER A 123 5.63 1.20 9.45
CA SER A 123 6.78 1.90 8.92
C SER A 123 6.45 3.33 8.51
N LEU A 124 5.32 3.53 7.83
CA LEU A 124 4.89 4.86 7.40
C LEU A 124 4.60 5.77 8.61
N ASN A 125 3.97 5.25 9.66
CA ASN A 125 3.68 6.02 10.86
C ASN A 125 4.97 6.47 11.56
N VAL A 126 5.99 5.62 11.62
CA VAL A 126 7.31 6.01 12.15
C VAL A 126 7.89 7.15 11.33
N LEU A 127 7.84 7.05 10.00
CA LEU A 127 8.37 8.07 9.10
C LEU A 127 7.63 9.41 9.23
N MET A 128 6.32 9.37 9.37
CA MET A 128 5.51 10.58 9.52
C MET A 128 5.79 11.30 10.83
N ASN A 129 6.04 10.55 11.90
CA ASN A 129 6.33 11.12 13.22
C ASN A 129 7.79 11.52 13.38
N ASN A 130 8.69 10.91 12.62
CA ASN A 130 10.12 11.16 12.71
C ASN A 130 10.75 11.03 11.32
N PRO A 131 10.48 11.99 10.39
CA PRO A 131 10.95 11.89 9.03
C PRO A 131 12.48 11.91 8.92
N PRO A 132 13.05 11.12 8.00
CA PRO A 132 14.47 11.20 7.71
C PRO A 132 14.74 12.45 6.87
N TYR A 133 15.31 13.48 7.47
CA TYR A 133 15.68 14.68 6.73
C TYR A 133 17.06 14.49 6.10
N ASN A 134 17.12 14.69 4.79
CA ASN A 134 18.38 14.83 4.07
C ASN A 134 18.69 16.33 4.01
N PHE A 135 19.63 16.72 4.79
CA PHE A 135 20.14 18.09 4.77
C PHE A 135 21.25 18.21 3.72
#